data_0fb577410fe1fbb8228969bc602c1321
#
_entry.id   0fb577410fe1fbb8228969bc602c1321
#
_cell.length_a   1.000
_cell.length_b   1.000
_cell.length_c   1.000
_cell.angle_alpha   90.00
_cell.angle_beta   90.00
_cell.angle_gamma   90.00
#
_symmetry.space_group_name_H-M   'P 1'
#
loop_
_entity.id
_entity.type
_entity.pdbx_description
1 polymer ?
#
loop_
_entity_poly.entity_id
_entity_poly.type
_entity_poly.pdbx_seq_one_letter_code
_entity_poly.pdbx_strand_id
1 'polypeptide(L)'
;MRIDLHTHSNRSDGTTSPADVVAQASEAGLDVVALTDHDTTRGWDDAADAARGVGIDVVRGIEISCRHRGISIHLLAYLPAPEGELFDEMERARESRVTRAERMVERLGRDVPITYEQVLAQAGPDATIGRPHIADALVANGVVPDRSTAFEHLLSNSGPYHVGHYAIDPVRAVTLVRAAGGVPVMAHPFADVRGRVVDDAVIEEMIDAGLLGLEAHHRDHTPEQVRHARDLARTHDLLVTGSSDYHGDGKPNRLGENTTEPDQYERLVALATSDVGVVRGR
;
A
#
# COMPACT_ATOMS: atom_id res chain seq x y z
N MET A 1 3.37 14.41 -18.55
CA MET A 1 2.71 13.22 -17.98
C MET A 1 2.56 13.42 -16.46
N ARG A 2 1.38 13.23 -15.93
CA ARG A 2 1.13 13.23 -14.45
C ARG A 2 0.91 11.78 -14.01
N ILE A 3 1.69 11.32 -13.05
CA ILE A 3 1.84 9.89 -12.73
C ILE A 3 1.71 9.69 -11.23
N ASP A 4 0.73 8.91 -10.78
CA ASP A 4 0.51 8.56 -9.38
C ASP A 4 0.65 7.04 -9.21
N LEU A 5 1.71 6.62 -8.52
CA LEU A 5 2.10 5.21 -8.48
C LEU A 5 1.69 4.49 -7.19
N HIS A 6 0.85 5.09 -6.33
CA HIS A 6 0.43 4.45 -5.09
C HIS A 6 -1.00 4.83 -4.74
N THR A 7 -1.93 3.92 -5.02
CA THR A 7 -3.36 4.11 -4.71
C THR A 7 -4.00 2.80 -4.25
N HIS A 8 -5.04 2.92 -3.43
CA HIS A 8 -5.78 1.80 -2.85
C HIS A 8 -7.24 1.83 -3.21
N SER A 9 -7.80 0.63 -3.41
CA SER A 9 -9.21 0.42 -3.61
C SER A 9 -9.86 -0.32 -2.43
N ASN A 10 -11.15 -0.58 -2.55
CA ASN A 10 -11.90 -1.41 -1.61
C ASN A 10 -11.59 -2.91 -1.72
N ARG A 11 -10.58 -3.30 -2.50
CA ARG A 11 -9.99 -4.64 -2.45
C ARG A 11 -8.98 -4.78 -1.30
N SER A 12 -8.55 -3.66 -0.73
CA SER A 12 -7.80 -3.61 0.53
C SER A 12 -8.49 -2.71 1.54
N ASP A 13 -8.00 -1.51 1.78
CA ASP A 13 -8.47 -0.61 2.83
C ASP A 13 -8.85 0.80 2.33
N GLY A 14 -8.90 0.97 1.02
CA GLY A 14 -9.56 2.11 0.38
C GLY A 14 -11.09 1.97 0.42
N THR A 15 -11.79 3.05 0.14
CA THR A 15 -13.27 3.09 0.15
C THR A 15 -13.87 3.06 -1.26
N THR A 16 -13.05 3.21 -2.29
CA THR A 16 -13.44 3.36 -3.69
C THR A 16 -13.20 2.05 -4.47
N SER A 17 -14.07 1.66 -5.39
CA SER A 17 -13.85 0.48 -6.22
C SER A 17 -12.62 0.66 -7.14
N PRO A 18 -11.93 -0.43 -7.59
CA PRO A 18 -10.81 -0.32 -8.52
C PRO A 18 -11.15 0.48 -9.78
N ALA A 19 -12.32 0.27 -10.34
CA ALA A 19 -12.80 0.99 -11.53
C ALA A 19 -12.99 2.48 -11.25
N ASP A 20 -13.57 2.83 -10.10
CA ASP A 20 -13.78 4.23 -9.73
C ASP A 20 -12.47 4.93 -9.37
N VAL A 21 -11.47 4.24 -8.79
CA VAL A 21 -10.11 4.80 -8.60
C VAL A 21 -9.53 5.24 -9.94
N VAL A 22 -9.62 4.39 -10.97
CA VAL A 22 -9.12 4.69 -12.31
C VAL A 22 -9.91 5.84 -12.96
N ALA A 23 -11.23 5.84 -12.84
CA ALA A 23 -12.07 6.93 -13.36
C ALA A 23 -11.74 8.27 -12.70
N GLN A 24 -11.67 8.31 -11.37
CA GLN A 24 -11.31 9.51 -10.59
C GLN A 24 -9.87 9.98 -10.88
N ALA A 25 -8.94 9.05 -11.12
CA ALA A 25 -7.57 9.38 -11.54
C ALA A 25 -7.57 10.12 -12.89
N SER A 26 -8.37 9.65 -13.86
CA SER A 26 -8.56 10.34 -15.15
C SER A 26 -9.20 11.71 -14.96
N GLU A 27 -10.24 11.84 -14.13
CA GLU A 27 -10.87 13.12 -13.79
C GLU A 27 -9.92 14.11 -13.09
N ALA A 28 -9.00 13.59 -12.26
CA ALA A 28 -7.93 14.37 -11.64
C ALA A 28 -6.82 14.81 -12.63
N GLY A 29 -6.93 14.40 -13.90
CA GLY A 29 -5.98 14.73 -14.96
C GLY A 29 -4.66 13.96 -14.86
N LEU A 30 -4.68 12.74 -14.32
CA LEU A 30 -3.55 11.83 -14.37
C LEU A 30 -3.48 11.15 -15.75
N ASP A 31 -2.28 10.90 -16.22
CA ASP A 31 -1.99 10.10 -17.42
C ASP A 31 -1.73 8.64 -17.06
N VAL A 32 -1.20 8.39 -15.86
CA VAL A 32 -0.88 7.06 -15.32
C VAL A 32 -1.27 6.97 -13.87
N VAL A 33 -1.89 5.85 -13.48
CA VAL A 33 -2.14 5.51 -12.07
C VAL A 33 -1.68 4.07 -11.81
N ALA A 34 -1.11 3.79 -10.61
CA ALA A 34 -0.91 2.42 -10.17
C ALA A 34 -1.97 2.03 -9.14
N LEU A 35 -2.57 0.84 -9.29
CA LEU A 35 -3.36 0.22 -8.24
C LEU A 35 -2.45 -0.71 -7.44
N THR A 36 -2.29 -0.42 -6.14
CA THR A 36 -1.31 -1.06 -5.25
C THR A 36 -1.95 -1.57 -3.96
N ASP A 37 -3.11 -2.17 -4.05
CA ASP A 37 -3.84 -2.71 -2.90
C ASP A 37 -2.97 -3.59 -1.99
N HIS A 38 -3.19 -3.53 -0.68
CA HIS A 38 -2.42 -4.29 0.31
C HIS A 38 -2.56 -5.80 0.14
N ASP A 39 -1.43 -6.46 -0.10
CA ASP A 39 -1.25 -7.91 -0.16
C ASP A 39 -2.25 -8.63 -1.11
N THR A 40 -2.70 -7.96 -2.19
CA THR A 40 -3.67 -8.53 -3.14
C THR A 40 -3.54 -7.96 -4.55
N THR A 41 -3.92 -8.76 -5.55
CA THR A 41 -4.04 -8.39 -6.97
C THR A 41 -5.48 -8.37 -7.46
N ARG A 42 -6.46 -8.59 -6.58
CA ARG A 42 -7.87 -8.81 -6.94
C ARG A 42 -8.56 -7.64 -7.63
N GLY A 43 -7.98 -6.43 -7.54
CA GLY A 43 -8.48 -5.24 -8.23
C GLY A 43 -7.90 -5.03 -9.64
N TRP A 44 -6.92 -5.82 -10.07
CA TRP A 44 -6.17 -5.56 -11.30
C TRP A 44 -7.00 -5.62 -12.57
N ASP A 45 -7.89 -6.61 -12.69
CA ASP A 45 -8.72 -6.78 -13.89
C ASP A 45 -9.79 -5.69 -13.99
N ASP A 46 -10.46 -5.38 -12.87
CA ASP A 46 -11.45 -4.29 -12.82
C ASP A 46 -10.79 -2.93 -13.18
N ALA A 47 -9.59 -2.67 -12.67
CA ALA A 47 -8.82 -1.46 -12.99
C ALA A 47 -8.38 -1.44 -14.46
N ALA A 48 -7.94 -2.60 -15.00
CA ALA A 48 -7.53 -2.73 -16.38
C ALA A 48 -8.68 -2.51 -17.36
N ASP A 49 -9.88 -2.99 -17.05
CA ASP A 49 -11.07 -2.77 -17.86
C ASP A 49 -11.52 -1.31 -17.84
N ALA A 50 -11.50 -0.68 -16.67
CA ALA A 50 -11.80 0.75 -16.54
C ALA A 50 -10.81 1.63 -17.32
N ALA A 51 -9.50 1.30 -17.27
CA ALA A 51 -8.45 2.03 -17.99
C ALA A 51 -8.75 2.21 -19.47
N ARG A 52 -9.21 1.14 -20.14
CA ARG A 52 -9.59 1.16 -21.57
C ARG A 52 -10.78 2.08 -21.85
N GLY A 53 -11.68 2.21 -20.86
CA GLY A 53 -12.88 3.07 -20.99
C GLY A 53 -12.60 4.56 -20.86
N VAL A 54 -11.60 4.94 -20.07
CA VAL A 54 -11.31 6.37 -19.76
C VAL A 54 -9.99 6.89 -20.35
N GLY A 55 -9.21 6.01 -20.98
CA GLY A 55 -8.00 6.40 -21.71
C GLY A 55 -6.79 6.76 -20.84
N ILE A 56 -6.71 6.22 -19.61
CA ILE A 56 -5.58 6.37 -18.70
C ILE A 56 -4.77 5.07 -18.64
N ASP A 57 -3.44 5.16 -18.48
CA ASP A 57 -2.61 3.98 -18.30
C ASP A 57 -2.67 3.48 -16.86
N VAL A 58 -2.74 2.15 -16.67
CA VAL A 58 -2.73 1.53 -15.33
C VAL A 58 -1.52 0.64 -15.15
N VAL A 59 -0.77 0.89 -14.07
CA VAL A 59 0.31 0.03 -13.59
C VAL A 59 -0.26 -0.95 -12.57
N ARG A 60 -0.09 -2.24 -12.81
CA ARG A 60 -0.43 -3.30 -11.86
C ARG A 60 0.63 -3.34 -10.76
N GLY A 61 0.23 -3.07 -9.54
CA GLY A 61 1.12 -3.06 -8.39
C GLY A 61 0.47 -3.70 -7.15
N ILE A 62 1.27 -3.86 -6.12
CA ILE A 62 0.87 -4.38 -4.82
C ILE A 62 1.64 -3.61 -3.75
N GLU A 63 1.00 -3.24 -2.66
CA GLU A 63 1.70 -2.80 -1.45
C GLU A 63 1.82 -3.97 -0.48
N ILE A 64 3.01 -4.56 -0.41
CA ILE A 64 3.33 -5.72 0.43
C ILE A 64 3.59 -5.26 1.85
N SER A 65 2.87 -5.88 2.80
CA SER A 65 3.06 -5.62 4.23
C SER A 65 4.24 -6.39 4.78
N CYS A 66 5.29 -5.67 5.16
CA CYS A 66 6.51 -6.22 5.72
C CYS A 66 6.68 -5.85 7.19
N ARG A 67 7.59 -6.55 7.89
CA ARG A 67 7.95 -6.24 9.28
C ARG A 67 9.40 -6.57 9.58
N HIS A 68 10.13 -5.58 10.12
CA HIS A 68 11.47 -5.76 10.62
C HIS A 68 11.53 -5.42 12.12
N ARG A 69 11.87 -6.39 13.00
CA ARG A 69 12.01 -6.21 14.45
C ARG A 69 10.86 -5.43 15.10
N GLY A 70 9.62 -5.71 14.65
CA GLY A 70 8.41 -5.06 15.18
C GLY A 70 8.09 -3.70 14.55
N ILE A 71 8.88 -3.21 13.61
CA ILE A 71 8.58 -2.01 12.80
C ILE A 71 7.84 -2.46 11.55
N SER A 72 6.70 -1.83 11.26
CA SER A 72 5.96 -2.05 10.01
C SER A 72 6.65 -1.31 8.87
N ILE A 73 6.82 -2.01 7.76
CA ILE A 73 7.40 -1.49 6.51
C ILE A 73 6.46 -1.89 5.39
N HIS A 74 6.28 -1.01 4.43
CA HIS A 74 5.54 -1.33 3.22
C HIS A 74 6.48 -1.33 2.01
N LEU A 75 6.31 -2.30 1.14
CA LEU A 75 7.08 -2.47 -0.09
C LEU A 75 6.12 -2.47 -1.28
N LEU A 76 6.22 -1.49 -2.14
CA LEU A 76 5.54 -1.48 -3.42
C LEU A 76 6.23 -2.46 -4.37
N ALA A 77 5.45 -3.33 -4.98
CA ALA A 77 5.88 -4.25 -6.02
C ALA A 77 5.15 -3.88 -7.32
N TYR A 78 5.86 -3.34 -8.28
CA TYR A 78 5.27 -2.98 -9.57
C TYR A 78 5.50 -4.09 -10.58
N LEU A 79 4.44 -4.42 -11.32
CA LEU A 79 4.47 -5.37 -12.44
C LEU A 79 5.05 -6.77 -12.09
N PRO A 80 4.80 -7.35 -10.89
CA PRO A 80 5.25 -8.70 -10.61
C PRO A 80 4.37 -9.72 -11.35
N ALA A 81 4.94 -10.87 -11.74
CA ALA A 81 4.15 -12.01 -12.22
C ALA A 81 3.22 -12.49 -11.09
N PRO A 82 1.91 -12.74 -11.35
CA PRO A 82 0.92 -13.05 -10.31
C PRO A 82 0.95 -14.53 -9.87
N GLU A 83 2.14 -15.08 -9.64
CA GLU A 83 2.35 -16.48 -9.26
C GLU A 83 3.66 -16.68 -8.48
N GLY A 84 3.83 -17.85 -7.87
CA GLY A 84 5.04 -18.24 -7.18
C GLY A 84 5.09 -17.82 -5.70
N GLU A 85 6.27 -17.96 -5.11
CA GLU A 85 6.49 -17.84 -3.66
C GLU A 85 6.06 -16.50 -3.07
N LEU A 86 6.16 -15.40 -3.85
CA LEU A 86 5.68 -14.09 -3.42
C LEU A 86 4.18 -14.13 -3.06
N PHE A 87 3.38 -14.79 -3.91
CA PHE A 87 1.93 -14.89 -3.73
C PHE A 87 1.55 -15.83 -2.60
N ASP A 88 2.29 -16.93 -2.40
CA ASP A 88 2.12 -17.82 -1.25
C ASP A 88 2.34 -17.04 0.08
N GLU A 89 3.37 -16.20 0.13
CA GLU A 89 3.65 -15.37 1.30
C GLU A 89 2.58 -14.28 1.53
N MET A 90 2.05 -13.68 0.46
CA MET A 90 0.94 -12.71 0.58
C MET A 90 -0.35 -13.39 1.08
N GLU A 91 -0.69 -14.57 0.58
CA GLU A 91 -1.88 -15.30 1.06
C GLU A 91 -1.72 -15.65 2.55
N ARG A 92 -0.55 -16.13 2.97
CA ARG A 92 -0.24 -16.36 4.38
C ARG A 92 -0.38 -15.08 5.23
N ALA A 93 0.05 -13.93 4.70
CA ALA A 93 -0.11 -12.65 5.38
C ALA A 93 -1.60 -12.25 5.52
N ARG A 94 -2.39 -12.47 4.45
CA ARG A 94 -3.83 -12.22 4.44
C ARG A 94 -4.59 -13.10 5.45
N GLU A 95 -4.34 -14.41 5.46
CA GLU A 95 -4.94 -15.35 6.45
C GLU A 95 -4.61 -14.90 7.89
N SER A 96 -3.36 -14.52 8.13
CA SER A 96 -2.93 -14.02 9.42
C SER A 96 -3.61 -12.70 9.81
N ARG A 97 -3.93 -11.82 8.85
CA ARG A 97 -4.69 -10.58 9.08
C ARG A 97 -6.14 -10.86 9.47
N VAL A 98 -6.80 -11.83 8.82
CA VAL A 98 -8.16 -12.26 9.19
C VAL A 98 -8.19 -12.72 10.66
N THR A 99 -7.33 -13.67 11.01
CA THR A 99 -7.21 -14.19 12.39
C THR A 99 -6.88 -13.08 13.40
N ARG A 100 -6.02 -12.11 13.00
CA ARG A 100 -5.73 -10.93 13.83
C ARG A 100 -6.96 -10.06 14.06
N ALA A 101 -7.71 -9.76 12.99
CA ALA A 101 -8.89 -8.91 13.08
C ALA A 101 -9.94 -9.52 14.01
N GLU A 102 -10.23 -10.82 13.87
CA GLU A 102 -11.13 -11.57 14.78
C GLU A 102 -10.70 -11.42 16.24
N ARG A 103 -9.42 -11.68 16.55
CA ARG A 103 -8.88 -11.57 17.91
C ARG A 103 -8.91 -10.14 18.45
N MET A 104 -8.68 -9.13 17.59
CA MET A 104 -8.78 -7.73 18.00
C MET A 104 -10.22 -7.36 18.34
N VAL A 105 -11.18 -7.77 17.49
CA VAL A 105 -12.59 -7.54 17.74
C VAL A 105 -13.07 -8.26 18.99
N GLU A 106 -12.63 -9.50 19.24
CA GLU A 106 -12.94 -10.22 20.50
C GLU A 106 -12.46 -9.43 21.74
N ARG A 107 -11.26 -8.84 21.67
CA ARG A 107 -10.73 -8.00 22.77
C ARG A 107 -11.53 -6.71 22.93
N LEU A 108 -11.77 -6.00 21.82
CA LEU A 108 -12.53 -4.75 21.81
C LEU A 108 -13.97 -4.95 22.29
N GLY A 109 -14.62 -6.04 21.91
CA GLY A 109 -16.00 -6.35 22.28
C GLY A 109 -16.24 -6.57 23.79
N ARG A 110 -15.18 -6.63 24.60
CA ARG A 110 -15.28 -6.64 26.07
C ARG A 110 -15.55 -5.25 26.65
N ASP A 111 -15.14 -4.21 25.95
CA ASP A 111 -15.16 -2.82 26.43
C ASP A 111 -16.06 -1.90 25.59
N VAL A 112 -16.26 -2.21 24.29
CA VAL A 112 -17.05 -1.40 23.37
C VAL A 112 -17.95 -2.27 22.48
N PRO A 113 -19.11 -1.74 22.00
CA PRO A 113 -20.04 -2.50 21.16
C PRO A 113 -19.48 -2.66 19.74
N ILE A 114 -18.90 -3.83 19.46
CA ILE A 114 -18.39 -4.21 18.13
C ILE A 114 -18.46 -5.73 17.95
N THR A 115 -18.83 -6.19 16.75
CA THR A 115 -18.79 -7.59 16.32
C THR A 115 -17.97 -7.76 15.04
N TYR A 116 -17.50 -8.97 14.77
CA TYR A 116 -16.73 -9.24 13.57
C TYR A 116 -17.58 -9.11 12.29
N GLU A 117 -18.86 -9.45 12.33
CA GLU A 117 -19.81 -9.25 11.23
C GLU A 117 -19.95 -7.77 10.86
N GLN A 118 -19.92 -6.87 11.85
CA GLN A 118 -19.93 -5.43 11.60
C GLN A 118 -18.65 -4.94 10.91
N VAL A 119 -17.50 -5.57 11.23
CA VAL A 119 -16.24 -5.29 10.54
C VAL A 119 -16.28 -5.78 9.09
N LEU A 120 -16.80 -6.99 8.86
CA LEU A 120 -16.96 -7.52 7.51
C LEU A 120 -17.91 -6.67 6.65
N ALA A 121 -18.94 -6.07 7.26
CA ALA A 121 -19.88 -5.17 6.58
C ALA A 121 -19.23 -3.86 6.09
N GLN A 122 -18.06 -3.48 6.63
CA GLN A 122 -17.30 -2.30 6.18
C GLN A 122 -16.29 -2.63 5.08
N ALA A 123 -16.04 -3.92 4.82
CA ALA A 123 -15.08 -4.37 3.83
C ALA A 123 -15.75 -4.55 2.46
N GLY A 124 -15.03 -4.21 1.40
CA GLY A 124 -15.45 -4.55 0.03
C GLY A 124 -15.41 -6.06 -0.22
N PRO A 125 -15.99 -6.51 -1.34
CA PRO A 125 -15.93 -7.92 -1.74
C PRO A 125 -14.47 -8.41 -1.81
N ASP A 126 -14.18 -9.51 -1.13
CA ASP A 126 -12.85 -10.13 -1.10
C ASP A 126 -11.71 -9.21 -0.57
N ALA A 127 -12.05 -8.18 0.18
CA ALA A 127 -11.07 -7.24 0.71
C ALA A 127 -10.06 -7.90 1.65
N THR A 128 -8.85 -7.37 1.65
CA THR A 128 -7.84 -7.70 2.66
C THR A 128 -8.20 -7.04 3.98
N ILE A 129 -8.72 -7.84 4.94
CA ILE A 129 -9.20 -7.33 6.23
C ILE A 129 -8.06 -6.72 7.04
N GLY A 130 -8.22 -5.48 7.47
CA GLY A 130 -7.25 -4.72 8.25
C GLY A 130 -7.87 -3.90 9.38
N ARG A 131 -7.01 -3.22 10.15
CA ARG A 131 -7.45 -2.27 11.20
C ARG A 131 -8.35 -1.13 10.68
N PRO A 132 -8.18 -0.62 9.45
CA PRO A 132 -9.10 0.39 8.91
C PRO A 132 -10.55 -0.08 8.92
N HIS A 133 -10.84 -1.33 8.55
CA HIS A 133 -12.20 -1.88 8.61
C HIS A 133 -12.76 -2.00 10.04
N ILE A 134 -11.88 -2.28 11.02
CA ILE A 134 -12.28 -2.23 12.45
C ILE A 134 -12.59 -0.79 12.85
N ALA A 135 -11.76 0.19 12.40
CA ALA A 135 -12.01 1.60 12.66
C ALA A 135 -13.36 2.05 12.06
N ASP A 136 -13.66 1.66 10.83
CA ASP A 136 -14.93 2.00 10.18
C ASP A 136 -16.13 1.41 10.92
N ALA A 137 -16.02 0.17 11.41
CA ALA A 137 -17.08 -0.43 12.22
C ALA A 137 -17.27 0.30 13.56
N LEU A 138 -16.18 0.76 14.19
CA LEU A 138 -16.26 1.58 15.40
C LEU A 138 -16.91 2.94 15.14
N VAL A 139 -16.62 3.58 13.99
CA VAL A 139 -17.26 4.82 13.56
C VAL A 139 -18.74 4.59 13.26
N ALA A 140 -19.07 3.55 12.49
CA ALA A 140 -20.46 3.22 12.16
C ALA A 140 -21.31 2.90 13.39
N ASN A 141 -20.70 2.33 14.44
CA ASN A 141 -21.37 2.06 15.73
C ASN A 141 -21.39 3.28 16.66
N GLY A 142 -20.85 4.44 16.24
CA GLY A 142 -20.80 5.66 17.07
C GLY A 142 -19.85 5.59 18.27
N VAL A 143 -18.91 4.65 18.29
CA VAL A 143 -17.91 4.50 19.36
C VAL A 143 -16.86 5.59 19.28
N VAL A 144 -16.46 5.98 18.07
CA VAL A 144 -15.53 7.08 17.78
C VAL A 144 -16.04 7.92 16.62
N PRO A 145 -15.61 9.20 16.51
CA PRO A 145 -16.10 10.10 15.45
C PRO A 145 -15.49 9.82 14.07
N ASP A 146 -14.25 9.29 14.02
CA ASP A 146 -13.50 9.08 12.78
C ASP A 146 -12.40 8.01 12.94
N ARG A 147 -11.80 7.60 11.82
CA ARG A 147 -10.70 6.61 11.79
C ARG A 147 -9.49 7.06 12.62
N SER A 148 -9.10 8.34 12.57
CA SER A 148 -7.93 8.86 13.25
C SER A 148 -8.06 8.67 14.76
N THR A 149 -9.22 9.02 15.32
CA THR A 149 -9.56 8.81 16.73
C THR A 149 -9.55 7.32 17.11
N ALA A 150 -10.06 6.44 16.22
CA ALA A 150 -9.99 5.00 16.44
C ALA A 150 -8.53 4.51 16.55
N PHE A 151 -7.65 4.96 15.66
CA PHE A 151 -6.23 4.56 15.68
C PHE A 151 -5.48 5.13 16.88
N GLU A 152 -5.76 6.36 17.30
CA GLU A 152 -5.13 6.99 18.44
C GLU A 152 -5.47 6.27 19.77
N HIS A 153 -6.74 5.91 19.97
CA HIS A 153 -7.23 5.45 21.27
C HIS A 153 -7.41 3.93 21.38
N LEU A 154 -7.81 3.25 20.31
CA LEU A 154 -8.21 1.84 20.36
C LEU A 154 -7.32 0.91 19.52
N LEU A 155 -6.84 1.35 18.37
CA LEU A 155 -6.18 0.50 17.39
C LEU A 155 -4.66 0.74 17.29
N SER A 156 -4.07 1.46 18.22
CA SER A 156 -2.64 1.74 18.23
C SER A 156 -1.81 0.46 18.32
N ASN A 157 -0.58 0.49 17.78
CA ASN A 157 0.34 -0.67 17.81
C ASN A 157 0.80 -1.04 19.22
N SER A 158 0.69 -0.14 20.20
CA SER A 158 1.06 -0.32 21.59
C SER A 158 -0.16 -0.45 22.51
N GLY A 159 -1.38 -0.40 21.96
CA GLY A 159 -2.63 -0.43 22.74
C GLY A 159 -2.99 -1.83 23.27
N PRO A 160 -3.93 -1.90 24.23
CA PRO A 160 -4.30 -3.15 24.91
C PRO A 160 -4.99 -4.15 23.97
N TYR A 161 -5.63 -3.66 22.90
CA TYR A 161 -6.33 -4.50 21.93
C TYR A 161 -5.41 -5.00 20.80
N HIS A 162 -4.15 -4.55 20.77
CA HIS A 162 -3.22 -4.93 19.71
C HIS A 162 -2.98 -6.43 19.67
N VAL A 163 -3.06 -7.01 18.49
CA VAL A 163 -2.67 -8.38 18.15
C VAL A 163 -1.67 -8.35 17.02
N GLY A 164 -0.54 -9.03 17.17
CA GLY A 164 0.42 -9.20 16.07
C GLY A 164 -0.16 -10.10 14.96
N HIS A 165 0.37 -9.96 13.75
CA HIS A 165 0.08 -10.83 12.62
C HIS A 165 1.38 -11.18 11.90
N TYR A 166 1.34 -12.20 11.07
CA TYR A 166 2.46 -12.51 10.18
C TYR A 166 2.63 -11.37 9.16
N ALA A 167 3.86 -10.99 8.94
CA ALA A 167 4.28 -10.14 7.84
C ALA A 167 5.68 -10.58 7.44
N ILE A 168 5.96 -10.59 6.16
CA ILE A 168 7.24 -11.02 5.59
C ILE A 168 8.36 -10.06 6.01
N ASP A 169 9.59 -10.59 6.17
CA ASP A 169 10.78 -9.74 6.32
C ASP A 169 11.02 -8.91 5.04
N PRO A 170 11.34 -7.61 5.14
CA PRO A 170 11.44 -6.73 3.98
C PRO A 170 12.55 -7.12 3.00
N VAL A 171 13.69 -7.64 3.48
CA VAL A 171 14.80 -8.11 2.63
C VAL A 171 14.34 -9.32 1.80
N ARG A 172 13.63 -10.27 2.45
CA ARG A 172 13.04 -11.40 1.75
C ARG A 172 11.96 -10.96 0.74
N ALA A 173 11.10 -9.99 1.10
CA ALA A 173 10.08 -9.46 0.20
C ALA A 173 10.71 -8.87 -1.06
N VAL A 174 11.76 -8.06 -0.93
CA VAL A 174 12.52 -7.53 -2.07
C VAL A 174 13.02 -8.66 -2.98
N THR A 175 13.65 -9.69 -2.41
CA THR A 175 14.15 -10.85 -3.17
C THR A 175 13.02 -11.55 -3.95
N LEU A 176 11.85 -11.74 -3.31
CA LEU A 176 10.71 -12.39 -3.96
C LEU A 176 10.06 -11.54 -5.05
N VAL A 177 9.97 -10.21 -4.85
CA VAL A 177 9.49 -9.29 -5.89
C VAL A 177 10.41 -9.33 -7.12
N ARG A 178 11.74 -9.34 -6.89
CA ARG A 178 12.72 -9.49 -7.98
C ARG A 178 12.60 -10.84 -8.70
N ALA A 179 12.42 -11.93 -7.95
CA ALA A 179 12.20 -13.26 -8.51
C ALA A 179 10.92 -13.37 -9.33
N ALA A 180 9.86 -12.61 -8.95
CA ALA A 180 8.63 -12.47 -9.72
C ALA A 180 8.75 -11.51 -10.93
N GLY A 181 9.95 -11.00 -11.23
CA GLY A 181 10.21 -10.06 -12.32
C GLY A 181 9.69 -8.65 -12.07
N GLY A 182 9.24 -8.34 -10.86
CA GLY A 182 8.72 -7.04 -10.45
C GLY A 182 9.80 -6.05 -10.03
N VAL A 183 9.37 -4.81 -9.83
CA VAL A 183 10.20 -3.68 -9.40
C VAL A 183 9.85 -3.31 -7.96
N PRO A 184 10.71 -3.65 -6.96
CA PRO A 184 10.47 -3.30 -5.56
C PRO A 184 10.86 -1.84 -5.28
N VAL A 185 9.95 -1.09 -4.67
CA VAL A 185 10.14 0.30 -4.20
C VAL A 185 9.65 0.40 -2.76
N MET A 186 10.47 0.92 -1.84
CA MET A 186 10.03 1.10 -0.45
C MET A 186 9.05 2.26 -0.36
N ALA A 187 7.85 1.99 0.16
CA ALA A 187 6.80 2.97 0.32
C ALA A 187 7.10 3.88 1.52
N HIS A 188 6.89 5.18 1.36
CA HIS A 188 6.96 6.22 2.42
C HIS A 188 7.97 5.93 3.55
N PRO A 189 9.28 5.69 3.22
CA PRO A 189 10.28 5.10 4.13
C PRO A 189 10.49 5.87 5.43
N PHE A 190 10.29 7.17 5.42
CA PHE A 190 10.60 8.06 6.54
C PHE A 190 9.37 8.71 7.18
N ALA A 191 8.15 8.20 6.92
CA ALA A 191 6.90 8.72 7.46
C ALA A 191 6.74 8.40 8.96
N ASP A 192 7.54 9.04 9.82
CA ASP A 192 7.59 8.84 11.28
C ASP A 192 6.29 9.26 11.99
N VAL A 193 5.48 10.09 11.38
CA VAL A 193 4.12 10.42 11.85
C VAL A 193 3.21 9.17 11.91
N ARG A 194 3.54 8.10 11.16
CA ARG A 194 2.83 6.82 11.18
C ARG A 194 3.35 5.85 12.24
N GLY A 195 4.46 6.18 12.90
CA GLY A 195 5.11 5.33 13.88
C GLY A 195 6.62 5.25 13.68
N ARG A 196 7.25 4.23 14.30
CA ARG A 196 8.68 4.03 14.16
C ARG A 196 9.06 3.68 12.71
N VAL A 197 10.12 4.29 12.21
CA VAL A 197 10.76 3.97 10.94
C VAL A 197 12.04 3.17 11.18
N VAL A 198 12.53 2.50 10.15
CA VAL A 198 13.81 1.76 10.21
C VAL A 198 14.98 2.71 9.96
N ASP A 199 16.17 2.29 10.41
CA ASP A 199 17.41 2.99 10.14
C ASP A 199 17.87 2.74 8.69
N ASP A 200 18.72 3.61 8.14
CA ASP A 200 19.27 3.48 6.79
C ASP A 200 19.97 2.15 6.56
N ALA A 201 20.59 1.56 7.59
CA ALA A 201 21.24 0.25 7.49
C ALA A 201 20.27 -0.87 7.05
N VAL A 202 19.00 -0.83 7.47
CA VAL A 202 17.98 -1.79 7.00
C VAL A 202 17.62 -1.53 5.54
N ILE A 203 17.58 -0.26 5.13
CA ILE A 203 17.35 0.10 3.73
C ILE A 203 18.53 -0.37 2.87
N GLU A 204 19.76 -0.24 3.35
CA GLU A 204 20.98 -0.76 2.67
C GLU A 204 20.92 -2.29 2.53
N GLU A 205 20.48 -3.04 3.56
CA GLU A 205 20.25 -4.49 3.45
C GLU A 205 19.19 -4.82 2.37
N MET A 206 18.13 -4.01 2.26
CA MET A 206 17.12 -4.16 1.20
C MET A 206 17.71 -3.83 -0.20
N ILE A 207 18.59 -2.82 -0.30
CA ILE A 207 19.28 -2.45 -1.55
C ILE A 207 20.19 -3.61 -2.00
N ASP A 208 20.95 -4.20 -1.08
CA ASP A 208 21.80 -5.36 -1.37
C ASP A 208 20.98 -6.59 -1.83
N ALA A 209 19.72 -6.70 -1.38
CA ALA A 209 18.78 -7.73 -1.83
C ALA A 209 18.09 -7.39 -3.17
N GLY A 210 18.29 -6.18 -3.71
CA GLY A 210 17.76 -5.75 -5.00
C GLY A 210 16.60 -4.76 -4.95
N LEU A 211 16.44 -3.98 -3.87
CA LEU A 211 15.54 -2.83 -3.83
C LEU A 211 15.93 -1.86 -4.94
N LEU A 212 14.95 -1.35 -5.69
CA LEU A 212 15.20 -0.52 -6.87
C LEU A 212 14.73 0.92 -6.72
N GLY A 213 14.01 1.26 -5.66
CA GLY A 213 13.53 2.62 -5.49
C GLY A 213 13.04 2.96 -4.09
N LEU A 214 12.86 4.27 -3.87
CA LEU A 214 12.29 4.85 -2.67
C LEU A 214 11.15 5.81 -3.07
N GLU A 215 10.01 5.72 -2.40
CA GLU A 215 8.95 6.70 -2.50
C GLU A 215 9.31 7.92 -1.66
N ALA A 216 9.96 8.90 -2.30
CA ALA A 216 10.46 10.10 -1.63
C ALA A 216 9.38 11.17 -1.46
N HIS A 217 8.56 11.38 -2.49
CA HIS A 217 7.52 12.40 -2.50
C HIS A 217 6.20 11.84 -1.99
N HIS A 218 5.97 12.00 -0.68
CA HIS A 218 4.78 11.56 0.03
C HIS A 218 4.33 12.64 1.01
N ARG A 219 3.00 12.78 1.22
CA ARG A 219 2.45 13.82 2.11
C ARG A 219 2.91 13.73 3.57
N ASP A 220 3.23 12.54 4.05
CA ASP A 220 3.68 12.30 5.44
C ASP A 220 5.20 12.45 5.60
N HIS A 221 5.90 12.91 4.57
CA HIS A 221 7.31 13.28 4.66
C HIS A 221 7.48 14.79 4.84
N THR A 222 8.34 15.15 5.78
CA THR A 222 8.84 16.54 5.87
C THR A 222 9.79 16.83 4.70
N PRO A 223 10.05 18.12 4.39
CA PRO A 223 11.06 18.48 3.38
C PRO A 223 12.46 17.88 3.65
N GLU A 224 12.83 17.68 4.91
CA GLU A 224 14.08 17.04 5.34
C GLU A 224 14.08 15.57 4.97
N GLN A 225 12.99 14.83 5.25
CA GLN A 225 12.83 13.43 4.92
C GLN A 225 12.80 13.19 3.41
N VAL A 226 12.17 14.09 2.64
CA VAL A 226 12.22 14.05 1.17
C VAL A 226 13.65 14.21 0.66
N ARG A 227 14.43 15.16 1.21
CA ARG A 227 15.84 15.35 0.83
C ARG A 227 16.66 14.11 1.17
N HIS A 228 16.49 13.56 2.37
CA HIS A 228 17.18 12.35 2.81
C HIS A 228 16.90 11.16 1.88
N ALA A 229 15.62 10.89 1.56
CA ALA A 229 15.24 9.84 0.62
C ALA A 229 15.89 10.01 -0.76
N ARG A 230 15.90 11.24 -1.28
CA ARG A 230 16.51 11.55 -2.58
C ARG A 230 18.03 11.43 -2.56
N ASP A 231 18.68 11.84 -1.47
CA ASP A 231 20.14 11.73 -1.33
C ASP A 231 20.57 10.24 -1.26
N LEU A 232 19.82 9.43 -0.51
CA LEU A 232 20.02 8.00 -0.43
C LEU A 232 19.80 7.34 -1.80
N ALA A 233 18.69 7.66 -2.48
CA ALA A 233 18.39 7.16 -3.82
C ALA A 233 19.50 7.52 -4.83
N ARG A 234 20.02 8.75 -4.78
CA ARG A 234 21.13 9.20 -5.65
C ARG A 234 22.40 8.43 -5.37
N THR A 235 22.72 8.15 -4.09
CA THR A 235 23.93 7.43 -3.68
C THR A 235 23.94 6.00 -4.22
N HIS A 236 22.80 5.35 -4.29
CA HIS A 236 22.65 3.96 -4.68
C HIS A 236 22.02 3.76 -6.07
N ASP A 237 21.89 4.82 -6.87
CA ASP A 237 21.26 4.80 -8.20
C ASP A 237 19.85 4.20 -8.20
N LEU A 238 19.03 4.50 -7.17
CA LEU A 238 17.66 4.04 -7.04
C LEU A 238 16.69 4.96 -7.80
N LEU A 239 15.50 4.43 -8.09
CA LEU A 239 14.35 5.19 -8.53
C LEU A 239 13.89 6.12 -7.40
N VAL A 240 13.39 7.30 -7.79
CA VAL A 240 12.69 8.24 -6.90
C VAL A 240 11.24 8.30 -7.37
N THR A 241 10.31 7.82 -6.54
CA THR A 241 8.88 7.92 -6.84
C THR A 241 8.19 8.94 -5.96
N GLY A 242 7.01 9.35 -6.38
CA GLY A 242 6.07 10.15 -5.62
C GLY A 242 4.65 9.74 -5.94
N SER A 243 3.78 9.82 -4.93
CA SER A 243 2.42 9.34 -5.06
C SER A 243 1.50 9.90 -3.97
N SER A 244 0.21 9.68 -4.13
CA SER A 244 -0.79 10.17 -3.19
C SER A 244 -1.03 9.25 -2.01
N ASP A 245 -0.83 7.95 -2.16
CA ASP A 245 -1.32 6.95 -1.20
C ASP A 245 -2.85 7.12 -0.96
N TYR A 246 -3.60 7.30 -2.07
CA TYR A 246 -5.04 7.57 -2.07
C TYR A 246 -5.83 6.37 -1.54
N HIS A 247 -6.83 6.64 -0.68
CA HIS A 247 -7.71 5.62 -0.08
C HIS A 247 -9.21 5.99 -0.14
N GLY A 248 -9.60 6.86 -1.09
CA GLY A 248 -10.95 7.40 -1.11
C GLY A 248 -11.22 8.27 0.12
N ASP A 249 -12.43 8.16 0.67
CA ASP A 249 -12.84 8.91 1.87
C ASP A 249 -12.15 8.42 3.16
N GLY A 250 -11.39 7.33 3.09
CA GLY A 250 -10.68 6.74 4.23
C GLY A 250 -9.49 7.55 4.72
N LYS A 251 -8.92 8.41 3.87
CA LYS A 251 -7.80 9.32 4.17
C LYS A 251 -8.00 10.65 3.46
N PRO A 252 -7.38 11.75 3.95
CA PRO A 252 -7.46 13.06 3.29
C PRO A 252 -6.57 13.19 2.03
N ASN A 253 -5.93 12.12 1.59
CA ASN A 253 -5.02 12.04 0.45
C ASN A 253 -5.79 12.25 -0.85
N ARG A 254 -5.22 12.99 -1.80
CA ARG A 254 -5.86 13.30 -3.08
C ARG A 254 -5.05 12.75 -4.24
N LEU A 255 -5.73 12.14 -5.19
CA LEU A 255 -5.10 11.65 -6.43
C LEU A 255 -4.21 12.73 -7.07
N GLY A 256 -2.95 12.38 -7.34
CA GLY A 256 -1.98 13.25 -7.96
C GLY A 256 -1.47 14.42 -7.10
N GLU A 257 -1.68 14.43 -5.78
CA GLU A 257 -1.11 15.47 -4.89
C GLU A 257 0.43 15.39 -4.79
N ASN A 258 1.00 14.21 -4.99
CA ASN A 258 2.39 13.98 -5.30
C ASN A 258 2.47 13.08 -6.53
N THR A 259 3.49 13.24 -7.34
CA THR A 259 3.64 12.53 -8.61
C THR A 259 5.07 12.03 -8.82
N THR A 260 5.20 11.01 -9.63
CA THR A 260 6.48 10.49 -10.11
C THR A 260 6.86 11.19 -11.41
N GLU A 261 8.14 11.56 -11.54
CA GLU A 261 8.67 12.17 -12.76
C GLU A 261 8.63 11.16 -13.94
N PRO A 262 8.35 11.61 -15.17
CA PRO A 262 8.19 10.72 -16.32
C PRO A 262 9.41 9.83 -16.60
N ASP A 263 10.63 10.33 -16.43
CA ASP A 263 11.87 9.57 -16.61
C ASP A 263 12.02 8.45 -15.57
N GLN A 264 11.61 8.68 -14.33
CA GLN A 264 11.60 7.68 -13.27
C GLN A 264 10.55 6.58 -13.55
N TYR A 265 9.40 6.95 -14.06
CA TYR A 265 8.38 6.00 -14.50
C TYR A 265 8.86 5.15 -15.69
N GLU A 266 9.43 5.76 -16.70
CA GLU A 266 9.98 5.04 -17.86
C GLU A 266 11.07 4.05 -17.43
N ARG A 267 11.96 4.47 -16.52
CA ARG A 267 12.99 3.63 -15.92
C ARG A 267 12.38 2.47 -15.11
N LEU A 268 11.32 2.75 -14.31
CA LEU A 268 10.59 1.71 -13.57
C LEU A 268 10.05 0.64 -14.50
N VAL A 269 9.36 1.04 -15.56
CA VAL A 269 8.77 0.09 -16.54
C VAL A 269 9.88 -0.72 -17.22
N ALA A 270 11.02 -0.11 -17.55
CA ALA A 270 12.14 -0.79 -18.19
C ALA A 270 12.85 -1.80 -17.26
N LEU A 271 12.76 -1.64 -15.94
CA LEU A 271 13.35 -2.53 -14.94
C LEU A 271 12.51 -3.78 -14.64
N ALA A 272 11.24 -3.78 -15.02
CA ALA A 272 10.37 -4.95 -14.91
C ALA A 272 10.79 -6.03 -15.92
N THR A 273 10.84 -7.28 -15.47
CA THR A 273 11.24 -8.43 -16.30
C THR A 273 10.17 -9.50 -16.41
N SER A 274 9.01 -9.30 -15.76
CA SER A 274 7.85 -10.17 -15.91
C SER A 274 7.12 -9.90 -17.24
N ASP A 275 6.22 -10.79 -17.61
CA ASP A 275 5.32 -10.60 -18.75
C ASP A 275 4.12 -9.67 -18.42
N VAL A 276 4.05 -9.15 -17.19
CA VAL A 276 3.00 -8.24 -16.75
C VAL A 276 3.31 -6.83 -17.23
N GLY A 277 2.67 -6.42 -18.30
CA GLY A 277 2.82 -5.08 -18.86
C GLY A 277 1.92 -4.03 -18.20
N VAL A 278 2.23 -2.76 -18.45
CA VAL A 278 1.32 -1.64 -18.19
C VAL A 278 0.08 -1.79 -19.06
N VAL A 279 -1.10 -1.65 -18.45
CA VAL A 279 -2.36 -1.62 -19.20
C VAL A 279 -2.47 -0.26 -19.87
N ARG A 280 -2.50 -0.24 -21.20
CA ARG A 280 -2.65 0.99 -21.97
C ARG A 280 -4.12 1.35 -22.11
N GLY A 281 -4.47 2.56 -21.76
CA GLY A 281 -5.83 3.09 -21.92
C GLY A 281 -6.15 3.59 -23.30
N ARG A 282 -5.13 3.70 -24.18
CA ARG A 282 -5.25 4.21 -25.56
C ARG A 282 -4.73 3.22 -26.58
#